data_df94c681ffbe299c1a5ff3fcfe3f93ee
#
_entry.id   df94c681ffbe299c1a5ff3fcfe3f93ee
#
_cell.length_a   1.000
_cell.length_b   1.000
_cell.length_c   1.000
_cell.angle_alpha   90.00
_cell.angle_beta   90.00
_cell.angle_gamma   90.00
#
_symmetry.space_group_name_H-M   'P 1'
#
loop_
_entity.id
_entity.type
_entity.pdbx_description
1 polymer ?
#
loop_
_entity_poly.entity_id
_entity_poly.type
_entity_poly.pdbx_seq_one_letter_code
_entity_poly.pdbx_strand_id
1 'polypeptide(L)'
;MMEINRNAPATADGELRIDADPATVFDVISGIDRWPSWNPDVKSVRVEGPVQPGTVFRWKAGPSSLTSTLRVVEPPWEIAWTGTTMGIKAVHVFRFQASDGGTLARSEESWEGLIARLLKGYSRRTLDKGIRGVLAHLKTEAERRAATA
;
A
#
# COMPACT_ATOMS: atom_id res chain seq x y z
N MET A 1 -14.66 6.37 -2.54
CA MET A 1 -13.24 6.75 -2.63
C MET A 1 -12.75 7.10 -1.23
N MET A 2 -11.65 6.50 -0.79
CA MET A 2 -11.09 6.77 0.54
C MET A 2 -10.01 7.83 0.45
N GLU A 3 -9.97 8.73 1.46
CA GLU A 3 -8.96 9.77 1.55
C GLU A 3 -8.07 9.55 2.76
N ILE A 4 -6.79 9.92 2.63
CA ILE A 4 -5.89 9.99 3.77
C ILE A 4 -6.18 11.24 4.60
N ASN A 5 -5.67 11.29 5.83
CA ASN A 5 -5.76 12.51 6.63
C ASN A 5 -4.62 13.46 6.24
N ARG A 6 -4.95 14.47 5.44
CA ARG A 6 -3.95 15.43 4.95
C ARG A 6 -3.42 16.37 6.03
N ASN A 7 -4.08 16.41 7.18
CA ASN A 7 -3.63 17.19 8.35
C ASN A 7 -2.83 16.34 9.33
N ALA A 8 -2.55 15.08 9.01
CA ALA A 8 -1.77 14.22 9.87
C ALA A 8 -0.33 14.71 10.01
N PRO A 9 0.35 14.36 11.12
CA PRO A 9 1.76 14.74 11.34
C PRO A 9 2.68 14.25 10.21
N ALA A 10 2.41 13.12 9.59
CA ALA A 10 3.17 12.62 8.46
C ALA A 10 2.23 12.17 7.35
N THR A 11 2.50 12.63 6.14
CA THR A 11 1.81 12.21 4.93
C THR A 11 2.84 12.01 3.83
N ALA A 12 2.57 11.09 2.91
CA ALA A 12 3.38 10.93 1.72
C ALA A 12 2.47 10.51 0.56
N ASP A 13 2.88 10.85 -0.65
CA ASP A 13 2.25 10.37 -1.85
C ASP A 13 3.31 10.10 -2.92
N GLY A 14 2.96 9.26 -3.87
CA GLY A 14 3.82 8.95 -4.99
C GLY A 14 3.00 8.45 -6.16
N GLU A 15 3.59 8.53 -7.33
CA GLU A 15 2.95 8.15 -8.57
C GLU A 15 4.00 7.52 -9.48
N LEU A 16 3.61 6.45 -10.18
CA LEU A 16 4.54 5.73 -11.05
C LEU A 16 3.76 5.07 -12.17
N ARG A 17 4.28 5.18 -13.40
CA ARG A 17 3.71 4.45 -14.53
C ARG A 17 4.23 3.02 -14.57
N ILE A 18 3.32 2.08 -14.79
CA ILE A 18 3.58 0.63 -14.83
C ILE A 18 3.16 0.10 -16.20
N ASP A 19 4.03 -0.67 -16.85
CA ASP A 19 3.75 -1.30 -18.15
C ASP A 19 2.99 -2.62 -17.96
N ALA A 20 1.82 -2.52 -17.35
CA ALA A 20 0.87 -3.62 -17.16
C ALA A 20 -0.51 -2.99 -17.04
N ASP A 21 -1.54 -3.72 -17.43
CA ASP A 21 -2.90 -3.17 -17.33
C ASP A 21 -3.36 -3.05 -15.87
N PRO A 22 -4.38 -2.23 -15.59
CA PRO A 22 -4.85 -2.04 -14.23
C PRO A 22 -5.28 -3.32 -13.52
N ALA A 23 -5.86 -4.28 -14.24
CA ALA A 23 -6.27 -5.55 -13.65
C ALA A 23 -5.06 -6.34 -13.13
N THR A 24 -3.97 -6.39 -13.91
CA THR A 24 -2.73 -7.05 -13.48
C THR A 24 -2.13 -6.36 -12.27
N VAL A 25 -2.05 -5.03 -12.28
CA VAL A 25 -1.50 -4.26 -11.16
C VAL A 25 -2.35 -4.46 -9.90
N PHE A 26 -3.66 -4.43 -10.05
CA PHE A 26 -4.58 -4.66 -8.93
C PHE A 26 -4.43 -6.07 -8.34
N ASP A 27 -4.28 -7.08 -9.20
CA ASP A 27 -4.08 -8.46 -8.74
C ASP A 27 -2.81 -8.61 -7.91
N VAL A 28 -1.75 -7.89 -8.24
CA VAL A 28 -0.51 -7.92 -7.44
C VAL A 28 -0.76 -7.36 -6.05
N ILE A 29 -1.32 -6.17 -5.95
CA ILE A 29 -1.50 -5.50 -4.65
C ILE A 29 -2.60 -6.16 -3.81
N SER A 30 -3.65 -6.66 -4.42
CA SER A 30 -4.76 -7.31 -3.71
C SER A 30 -4.45 -8.74 -3.28
N GLY A 31 -3.44 -9.37 -3.86
CA GLY A 31 -2.92 -10.66 -3.41
C GLY A 31 -2.08 -10.52 -2.16
N ILE A 32 -2.68 -10.07 -1.08
CA ILE A 32 -2.00 -9.65 0.16
C ILE A 32 -1.14 -10.77 0.76
N ASP A 33 -1.61 -12.00 0.72
CA ASP A 33 -0.90 -13.17 1.23
C ASP A 33 0.41 -13.46 0.48
N ARG A 34 0.59 -12.88 -0.70
CA ARG A 34 1.80 -13.05 -1.52
C ARG A 34 2.76 -11.86 -1.45
N TRP A 35 2.44 -10.82 -0.69
CA TRP A 35 3.32 -9.65 -0.59
C TRP A 35 4.79 -10.00 -0.32
N PRO A 36 5.12 -10.95 0.56
CA PRO A 36 6.52 -11.28 0.80
C PRO A 36 7.28 -11.80 -0.43
N SER A 37 6.56 -12.32 -1.43
CA SER A 37 7.21 -12.86 -2.63
C SER A 37 7.72 -11.79 -3.59
N TRP A 38 7.20 -10.56 -3.50
CA TRP A 38 7.63 -9.48 -4.40
C TRP A 38 8.03 -8.20 -3.67
N ASN A 39 7.69 -8.04 -2.39
CA ASN A 39 8.06 -6.87 -1.60
C ASN A 39 9.01 -7.31 -0.48
N PRO A 40 10.32 -7.03 -0.60
CA PRO A 40 11.30 -7.45 0.41
C PRO A 40 11.13 -6.75 1.76
N ASP A 41 10.37 -5.66 1.81
CA ASP A 41 10.09 -4.95 3.06
C ASP A 41 9.02 -5.65 3.90
N VAL A 42 8.27 -6.58 3.31
CA VAL A 42 7.26 -7.37 4.01
C VAL A 42 7.82 -8.74 4.34
N LYS A 43 8.00 -9.01 5.64
CA LYS A 43 8.56 -10.27 6.11
C LYS A 43 7.53 -11.40 6.13
N SER A 44 6.32 -11.10 6.57
CA SER A 44 5.23 -12.06 6.67
C SER A 44 3.90 -11.36 6.64
N VAL A 45 2.86 -12.07 6.22
CA VAL A 45 1.48 -11.56 6.23
C VAL A 45 0.51 -12.70 6.45
N ARG A 46 -0.56 -12.42 7.18
CA ARG A 46 -1.65 -13.34 7.42
C ARG A 46 -2.98 -12.62 7.19
N VAL A 47 -3.75 -13.10 6.23
CA VAL A 47 -5.06 -12.53 5.89
C VAL A 47 -6.15 -13.36 6.55
N GLU A 48 -7.06 -12.71 7.25
CA GLU A 48 -8.12 -13.39 8.00
C GLU A 48 -9.44 -13.41 7.20
N GLY A 49 -9.39 -13.95 5.99
CA GLY A 49 -10.58 -14.12 5.16
C GLY A 49 -10.38 -13.64 3.73
N PRO A 50 -11.47 -13.56 2.95
CA PRO A 50 -11.39 -13.09 1.56
C PRO A 50 -11.04 -11.59 1.52
N VAL A 51 -10.45 -11.15 0.41
CA VAL A 51 -10.06 -9.75 0.21
C VAL A 51 -11.32 -8.95 -0.10
N GLN A 52 -11.86 -8.31 0.91
CA GLN A 52 -13.08 -7.51 0.84
C GLN A 52 -13.09 -6.48 1.99
N PRO A 53 -13.91 -5.44 1.91
CA PRO A 53 -14.00 -4.48 3.02
C PRO A 53 -14.35 -5.16 4.34
N GLY A 54 -13.63 -4.79 5.40
CA GLY A 54 -13.78 -5.36 6.73
C GLY A 54 -12.82 -6.49 7.07
N THR A 55 -12.16 -7.08 6.07
CA THR A 55 -11.20 -8.15 6.33
C THR A 55 -9.94 -7.60 7.00
N VAL A 56 -9.53 -8.28 8.07
CA VAL A 56 -8.32 -7.93 8.83
C VAL A 56 -7.14 -8.71 8.29
N PHE A 57 -5.99 -8.09 8.21
CA PHE A 57 -4.74 -8.77 7.95
C PHE A 57 -3.64 -8.27 8.88
N ARG A 58 -2.76 -9.18 9.27
CA ARG A 58 -1.64 -8.91 10.18
C ARG A 58 -0.35 -9.16 9.44
N TRP A 59 0.58 -8.22 9.54
CA TRP A 59 1.80 -8.31 8.77
C TRP A 59 2.98 -7.67 9.48
N LYS A 60 4.18 -8.01 9.03
CA LYS A 60 5.42 -7.48 9.55
C LYS A 60 6.17 -6.77 8.44
N ALA A 61 6.46 -5.50 8.67
CA ALA A 61 7.25 -4.67 7.77
C ALA A 61 8.46 -4.13 8.55
N GLY A 62 9.66 -4.55 8.15
CA GLY A 62 10.86 -4.24 8.93
C GLY A 62 10.72 -4.75 10.36
N PRO A 63 11.00 -3.91 11.37
CA PRO A 63 10.85 -4.30 12.78
C PRO A 63 9.41 -4.19 13.30
N SER A 64 8.48 -3.68 12.50
CA SER A 64 7.13 -3.34 12.95
C SER A 64 6.13 -4.45 12.65
N SER A 65 5.24 -4.71 13.62
CA SER A 65 4.07 -5.57 13.44
C SER A 65 2.85 -4.68 13.29
N LEU A 66 2.08 -4.92 12.23
CA LEU A 66 0.93 -4.10 11.88
C LEU A 66 -0.34 -4.95 11.85
N THR A 67 -1.45 -4.34 12.29
CA THR A 67 -2.78 -4.90 12.12
C THR A 67 -3.56 -3.93 11.25
N SER A 68 -4.05 -4.41 10.13
CA SER A 68 -4.73 -3.60 9.14
C SER A 68 -6.12 -4.15 8.82
N THR A 69 -7.01 -3.26 8.40
CA THR A 69 -8.37 -3.62 8.01
C THR A 69 -8.64 -3.03 6.62
N LEU A 70 -9.03 -3.88 5.68
CA LEU A 70 -9.43 -3.42 4.35
C LEU A 70 -10.67 -2.55 4.47
N ARG A 71 -10.66 -1.41 3.79
CA ARG A 71 -11.77 -0.45 3.79
C ARG A 71 -12.42 -0.29 2.42
N VAL A 72 -11.61 -0.28 1.37
CA VAL A 72 -12.07 -0.18 -0.02
C VAL A 72 -11.42 -1.30 -0.82
N VAL A 73 -12.21 -2.03 -1.58
CA VAL A 73 -11.72 -3.04 -2.53
C VAL A 73 -12.59 -2.90 -3.78
N GLU A 74 -12.13 -2.11 -4.74
CA GLU A 74 -12.84 -1.81 -5.98
C GLU A 74 -11.96 -2.15 -7.18
N PRO A 75 -11.92 -3.45 -7.58
CA PRO A 75 -11.10 -3.86 -8.73
C PRO A 75 -11.54 -3.18 -10.03
N PRO A 76 -10.63 -2.77 -10.87
CA PRO A 76 -9.18 -2.74 -10.69
C PRO A 76 -8.67 -1.35 -10.27
N TRP A 77 -9.50 -0.50 -9.67
CA TRP A 77 -9.24 0.93 -9.55
C TRP A 77 -8.76 1.41 -8.19
N GLU A 78 -9.21 0.79 -7.11
CA GLU A 78 -8.86 1.28 -5.78
C GLU A 78 -8.81 0.15 -4.75
N ILE A 79 -7.77 0.17 -3.91
CA ILE A 79 -7.70 -0.63 -2.70
C ILE A 79 -7.12 0.25 -1.59
N ALA A 80 -7.73 0.20 -0.41
CA ALA A 80 -7.32 1.02 0.71
C ALA A 80 -7.54 0.27 2.02
N TRP A 81 -6.67 0.56 2.99
CA TRP A 81 -6.80 0.00 4.33
C TRP A 81 -6.38 1.01 5.38
N THR A 82 -6.86 0.75 6.59
CA THR A 82 -6.38 1.43 7.80
C THR A 82 -5.59 0.44 8.61
N GLY A 83 -4.61 0.92 9.38
CA GLY A 83 -3.79 0.04 10.19
C GLY A 83 -3.30 0.72 11.45
N THR A 84 -2.83 -0.10 12.38
CA THR A 84 -2.27 0.39 13.64
C THR A 84 -0.97 -0.36 13.94
N THR A 85 -0.02 0.37 14.49
CA THR A 85 1.22 -0.17 15.03
C THR A 85 1.82 0.83 16.01
N MET A 86 2.21 0.38 17.21
CA MET A 86 2.98 1.18 18.17
C MET A 86 2.45 2.61 18.38
N GLY A 87 1.13 2.78 18.53
CA GLY A 87 0.51 4.09 18.73
C GLY A 87 0.39 4.95 17.49
N ILE A 88 0.67 4.39 16.31
CA ILE A 88 0.47 5.06 15.02
C ILE A 88 -0.79 4.50 14.38
N LYS A 89 -1.63 5.40 13.85
CA LYS A 89 -2.76 5.05 12.99
C LYS A 89 -2.42 5.44 11.57
N ALA A 90 -2.52 4.48 10.66
CA ALA A 90 -2.19 4.68 9.25
C ALA A 90 -3.43 4.53 8.38
N VAL A 91 -3.49 5.35 7.33
CA VAL A 91 -4.42 5.17 6.21
C VAL A 91 -3.57 5.06 4.97
N HIS A 92 -3.74 3.98 4.21
CA HIS A 92 -2.97 3.73 3.00
C HIS A 92 -3.93 3.47 1.84
N VAL A 93 -3.76 4.21 0.75
CA VAL A 93 -4.63 4.17 -0.42
C VAL A 93 -3.81 3.93 -1.68
N PHE A 94 -4.25 3.00 -2.51
CA PHE A 94 -3.74 2.80 -3.87
C PHE A 94 -4.86 3.05 -4.87
N ARG A 95 -4.56 3.85 -5.90
CA ARG A 95 -5.46 4.10 -7.02
C ARG A 95 -4.75 3.83 -8.33
N PHE A 96 -5.46 3.22 -9.25
CA PHE A 96 -4.93 2.84 -10.55
C PHE A 96 -5.80 3.43 -11.65
N GLN A 97 -5.14 3.96 -12.67
CA GLN A 97 -5.79 4.57 -13.82
C GLN A 97 -5.14 4.05 -15.09
N ALA A 98 -5.94 3.69 -16.07
CA ALA A 98 -5.41 3.27 -17.37
C ALA A 98 -4.70 4.47 -18.02
N SER A 99 -3.52 4.23 -18.57
CA SER A 99 -2.68 5.27 -19.17
C SER A 99 -1.80 4.68 -20.28
N ASP A 100 -2.06 5.05 -21.52
CA ASP A 100 -1.25 4.69 -22.69
C ASP A 100 -0.87 3.20 -22.76
N GLY A 101 -1.87 2.33 -22.60
CA GLY A 101 -1.65 0.88 -22.66
C GLY A 101 -1.08 0.26 -21.38
N GLY A 102 -0.87 1.07 -20.35
CA GLY A 102 -0.41 0.64 -19.04
C GLY A 102 -1.26 1.22 -17.94
N THR A 103 -0.65 1.42 -16.78
CA THR A 103 -1.30 1.93 -15.58
C THR A 103 -0.52 3.07 -14.97
N LEU A 104 -1.22 4.13 -14.60
CA LEU A 104 -0.68 5.13 -13.69
C LEU A 104 -1.09 4.71 -12.28
N ALA A 105 -0.12 4.32 -11.47
CA ALA A 105 -0.33 3.89 -10.10
C ALA A 105 -0.03 5.03 -9.14
N ARG A 106 -0.96 5.34 -8.27
CA ARG A 106 -0.80 6.35 -7.24
C ARG A 106 -0.99 5.73 -5.87
N SER A 107 -0.11 6.07 -4.94
CA SER A 107 -0.22 5.64 -3.55
C SER A 107 -0.12 6.84 -2.63
N GLU A 108 -0.96 6.85 -1.60
CA GLU A 108 -0.98 7.90 -0.59
C GLU A 108 -1.07 7.24 0.79
N GLU A 109 -0.41 7.82 1.76
CA GLU A 109 -0.46 7.32 3.14
C GLU A 109 -0.38 8.47 4.14
N SER A 110 -1.09 8.32 5.26
CA SER A 110 -1.01 9.24 6.40
C SER A 110 -0.77 8.47 7.68
N TRP A 111 0.05 9.05 8.57
CA TRP A 111 0.30 8.54 9.90
C TRP A 111 -0.13 9.55 10.95
N GLU A 112 -0.95 9.09 11.90
CA GLU A 112 -1.46 9.88 13.01
C GLU A 112 -1.02 9.27 14.33
N GLY A 113 -1.14 10.05 15.40
CA GLY A 113 -0.83 9.61 16.75
C GLY A 113 0.36 10.34 17.34
N LEU A 114 0.55 10.14 18.64
CA LEU A 114 1.58 10.86 19.38
C LEU A 114 3.00 10.56 18.87
N ILE A 115 3.28 9.30 18.57
CA ILE A 115 4.60 8.88 18.07
C ILE A 115 4.91 9.56 16.73
N ALA A 116 3.93 9.58 15.82
CA ALA A 116 4.10 10.23 14.52
C ALA A 116 4.34 11.73 14.68
N ARG A 117 3.69 12.35 15.66
CA ARG A 117 3.86 13.78 15.97
C ARG A 117 5.22 14.08 16.57
N LEU A 118 5.64 13.31 17.58
CA LEU A 118 6.92 13.52 18.27
C LEU A 118 8.12 13.27 17.36
N LEU A 119 8.01 12.29 16.46
CA LEU A 119 9.06 11.91 15.51
C LEU A 119 8.68 12.33 14.09
N LYS A 120 8.17 13.55 13.93
CA LYS A 120 7.57 14.02 12.67
C LYS A 120 8.53 13.94 11.48
N GLY A 121 9.75 14.42 11.62
CA GLY A 121 10.75 14.39 10.55
C GLY A 121 11.14 12.97 10.15
N TYR A 122 11.34 12.12 11.13
CA TYR A 122 11.64 10.72 10.91
C TYR A 122 10.47 9.99 10.26
N SER A 123 9.26 10.23 10.75
CA SER A 123 8.05 9.62 10.22
C SER A 123 7.81 10.00 8.76
N ARG A 124 7.99 11.27 8.42
CA ARG A 124 7.84 11.75 7.03
C ARG A 124 8.85 11.09 6.09
N ARG A 125 10.11 10.98 6.49
CA ARG A 125 11.14 10.35 5.67
C ARG A 125 10.90 8.86 5.49
N THR A 126 10.52 8.18 6.57
CA THR A 126 10.21 6.74 6.53
C THR A 126 9.03 6.47 5.63
N LEU A 127 7.98 7.28 5.75
CA LEU A 127 6.77 7.15 4.97
C LEU A 127 7.02 7.40 3.48
N ASP A 128 7.74 8.47 3.16
CA ASP A 128 8.10 8.81 1.78
C ASP A 128 8.93 7.69 1.13
N LYS A 129 9.91 7.18 1.84
CA LYS A 129 10.73 6.05 1.37
C LYS A 129 9.90 4.80 1.16
N GLY A 130 8.96 4.52 2.07
CA GLY A 130 8.06 3.36 1.98
C GLY A 130 7.14 3.44 0.77
N ILE A 131 6.57 4.60 0.50
CA ILE A 131 5.70 4.81 -0.66
C ILE A 131 6.46 4.61 -1.97
N ARG A 132 7.64 5.20 -2.09
CA ARG A 132 8.48 5.02 -3.29
C ARG A 132 8.91 3.56 -3.46
N GLY A 133 9.25 2.89 -2.37
CA GLY A 133 9.68 1.51 -2.40
C GLY A 133 8.56 0.56 -2.83
N VAL A 134 7.36 0.69 -2.25
CA VAL A 134 6.25 -0.19 -2.60
C VAL A 134 5.82 0.00 -4.05
N LEU A 135 5.81 1.23 -4.55
CA LEU A 135 5.47 1.50 -5.95
C LEU A 135 6.50 0.87 -6.89
N ALA A 136 7.78 0.96 -6.57
CA ALA A 136 8.85 0.36 -7.38
C ALA A 136 8.75 -1.17 -7.41
N HIS A 137 8.50 -1.80 -6.27
CA HIS A 137 8.34 -3.25 -6.19
C HIS A 137 7.06 -3.73 -6.88
N LEU A 138 5.97 -2.97 -6.73
CA LEU A 138 4.72 -3.24 -7.44
C LEU A 138 4.92 -3.19 -8.95
N LYS A 139 5.61 -2.18 -9.44
CA LYS A 139 5.94 -2.05 -10.88
C LYS A 139 6.72 -3.26 -11.37
N THR A 140 7.78 -3.64 -10.67
CA THR A 140 8.63 -4.77 -11.06
C THR A 140 7.82 -6.06 -11.16
N GLU A 141 7.00 -6.35 -10.17
CA GLU A 141 6.21 -7.58 -10.16
C GLU A 141 5.09 -7.58 -11.20
N ALA A 142 4.36 -6.46 -11.33
CA ALA A 142 3.29 -6.35 -12.31
C ALA A 142 3.81 -6.49 -13.74
N GLU A 143 4.93 -5.85 -14.06
CA GLU A 143 5.54 -5.94 -15.38
C GLU A 143 6.09 -7.33 -15.66
N ARG A 144 6.62 -8.01 -14.65
CA ARG A 144 7.04 -9.40 -14.77
C ARG A 144 5.86 -10.32 -15.13
N ARG A 145 4.73 -10.17 -14.45
CA ARG A 145 3.52 -10.97 -14.74
C ARG A 145 2.97 -10.65 -16.13
N ALA A 146 2.96 -9.39 -16.52
CA ALA A 146 2.49 -8.99 -17.86
C ALA A 146 3.34 -9.58 -18.97
N ALA A 147 4.66 -9.69 -18.76
CA ALA A 147 5.58 -10.26 -19.74
C ALA A 147 5.43 -11.76 -19.90
N THR A 148 4.87 -12.47 -18.92
CA THR A 148 4.68 -13.93 -18.94
C THR A 148 3.24 -14.34 -19.27
N ALA A 149 2.36 -13.37 -19.42
CA ALA A 149 0.94 -13.62 -19.72
C ALA A 149 0.72 -13.92 -21.20
#